data_a5da9b07767926590ee5a4f8eb7b7601
#
_entry.id   a5da9b07767926590ee5a4f8eb7b7601
#
_cell.length_a   1.000
_cell.length_b   1.000
_cell.length_c   1.000
_cell.angle_alpha   90.00
_cell.angle_beta   90.00
_cell.angle_gamma   90.00
#
_symmetry.space_group_name_H-M   'P 1'
#
loop_
_entity.id
_entity.type
_entity.pdbx_description
1 polymer ?
#
loop_
_entity_poly.entity_id
_entity_poly.type
_entity_poly.pdbx_seq_one_letter_code
_entity_poly.pdbx_strand_id
1 'polypeptide(L)'
;MSEGEEELNVGAVRLEEVASAANVSLSTASKALRGKPHVSEKTRIRVIDAARRLGYSAAEAMASMARLSVRDSHGMQDFRVGIIGVDMKGVFSPTILIGAENAFQARSAAALLFNASGNEALFHSGIERMLVQGVSGLLIISRCTDPVPYYVDSPVPVVYAYAPSRDADDCSVA
;
A
#
# COMPACT_ATOMS: atom_id res chain seq x y z
N MET A 1 -46.98 -10.71 4.96
CA MET A 1 -46.55 -9.99 3.77
C MET A 1 -45.23 -9.31 4.16
N SER A 2 -44.17 -10.00 3.80
CA SER A 2 -42.82 -9.59 4.14
C SER A 2 -42.13 -9.30 2.78
N GLU A 3 -42.01 -8.03 2.47
CA GLU A 3 -41.30 -7.59 1.26
C GLU A 3 -39.81 -7.64 1.59
N GLY A 4 -39.10 -8.54 0.89
CA GLY A 4 -37.68 -8.66 0.97
C GLY A 4 -37.03 -7.48 0.27
N GLU A 5 -36.27 -6.69 0.99
CA GLU A 5 -35.32 -5.73 0.43
C GLU A 5 -34.17 -6.54 -0.18
N GLU A 6 -34.19 -6.65 -1.50
CA GLU A 6 -33.12 -7.18 -2.31
C GLU A 6 -32.03 -6.09 -2.36
N GLU A 7 -31.05 -6.15 -1.45
CA GLU A 7 -29.83 -5.34 -1.51
C GLU A 7 -29.12 -5.62 -2.84
N LEU A 8 -29.25 -4.68 -3.78
CA LEU A 8 -28.45 -4.62 -4.99
C LEU A 8 -26.97 -4.47 -4.59
N ASN A 9 -26.31 -5.62 -4.47
CA ASN A 9 -24.86 -5.68 -4.38
C ASN A 9 -24.28 -5.20 -5.71
N VAL A 10 -23.97 -3.89 -5.80
CA VAL A 10 -23.25 -3.27 -6.92
C VAL A 10 -21.78 -3.69 -6.80
N GLY A 11 -21.53 -4.96 -7.08
CA GLY A 11 -20.18 -5.52 -7.16
C GLY A 11 -19.43 -4.84 -8.29
N ALA A 12 -18.20 -4.41 -8.04
CA ALA A 12 -17.31 -3.85 -9.05
C ALA A 12 -17.24 -4.82 -10.25
N VAL A 13 -17.45 -4.30 -11.46
CA VAL A 13 -17.42 -5.07 -12.72
C VAL A 13 -16.10 -5.83 -12.85
N ARG A 14 -16.17 -7.12 -13.15
CA ARG A 14 -15.00 -7.99 -13.25
C ARG A 14 -14.47 -8.07 -14.69
N LEU A 15 -13.19 -8.39 -14.82
CA LEU A 15 -12.54 -8.55 -16.12
C LEU A 15 -13.18 -9.68 -16.96
N GLU A 16 -13.73 -10.71 -16.31
CA GLU A 16 -14.47 -11.80 -16.95
C GLU A 16 -15.71 -11.29 -17.69
N GLU A 17 -16.42 -10.34 -17.12
CA GLU A 17 -17.61 -9.72 -17.73
C GLU A 17 -17.23 -8.89 -18.95
N VAL A 18 -16.11 -8.16 -18.88
CA VAL A 18 -15.54 -7.43 -20.03
C VAL A 18 -15.10 -8.39 -21.13
N ALA A 19 -14.44 -9.48 -20.78
CA ALA A 19 -13.99 -10.50 -21.74
C ALA A 19 -15.18 -11.16 -22.44
N SER A 20 -16.21 -11.51 -21.69
CA SER A 20 -17.48 -12.07 -22.21
C SER A 20 -18.18 -11.07 -23.12
N ALA A 21 -18.36 -9.82 -22.71
CA ALA A 21 -19.01 -8.76 -23.49
C ALA A 21 -18.25 -8.42 -24.79
N ALA A 22 -16.92 -8.56 -24.78
CA ALA A 22 -16.07 -8.37 -25.95
C ALA A 22 -15.89 -9.65 -26.79
N ASN A 23 -16.46 -10.78 -26.37
CA ASN A 23 -16.28 -12.09 -26.99
C ASN A 23 -14.81 -12.45 -27.23
N VAL A 24 -14.01 -12.41 -26.17
CA VAL A 24 -12.59 -12.77 -26.18
C VAL A 24 -12.24 -13.56 -24.90
N SER A 25 -11.07 -14.23 -24.91
CA SER A 25 -10.57 -14.88 -23.70
C SER A 25 -10.17 -13.81 -22.65
N LEU A 26 -10.19 -14.19 -21.37
CA LEU A 26 -9.75 -13.35 -20.24
C LEU A 26 -8.32 -12.83 -20.46
N SER A 27 -7.41 -13.68 -20.97
CA SER A 27 -6.03 -13.31 -21.27
C SER A 27 -5.94 -12.27 -22.39
N THR A 28 -6.82 -12.34 -23.40
CA THR A 28 -6.88 -11.38 -24.49
C THR A 28 -7.43 -10.05 -24.01
N ALA A 29 -8.49 -10.05 -23.20
CA ALA A 29 -9.03 -8.83 -22.59
C ALA A 29 -7.98 -8.12 -21.72
N SER A 30 -7.28 -8.87 -20.86
CA SER A 30 -6.20 -8.35 -20.04
C SER A 30 -5.05 -7.75 -20.84
N LYS A 31 -4.61 -8.40 -21.94
CA LYS A 31 -3.56 -7.87 -22.82
C LYS A 31 -4.01 -6.63 -23.57
N ALA A 32 -5.27 -6.59 -24.04
CA ALA A 32 -5.84 -5.46 -24.74
C ALA A 32 -5.89 -4.21 -23.86
N LEU A 33 -6.40 -4.32 -22.63
CA LEU A 33 -6.52 -3.20 -21.70
C LEU A 33 -5.15 -2.67 -21.21
N ARG A 34 -4.15 -3.54 -21.13
CA ARG A 34 -2.78 -3.17 -20.76
C ARG A 34 -1.90 -2.71 -21.94
N GLY A 35 -2.47 -2.56 -23.13
CA GLY A 35 -1.72 -2.12 -24.30
C GLY A 35 -0.62 -3.08 -24.77
N LYS A 36 -0.64 -4.35 -24.35
CA LYS A 36 0.41 -5.34 -24.70
C LYS A 36 0.38 -5.66 -26.21
N PRO A 37 1.53 -6.00 -26.83
CA PRO A 37 1.61 -6.48 -28.20
C PRO A 37 0.83 -7.80 -28.40
N HIS A 38 0.61 -8.18 -29.63
CA HIS A 38 -0.10 -9.41 -30.06
C HIS A 38 -1.63 -9.40 -29.83
N VAL A 39 -2.25 -8.23 -29.70
CA VAL A 39 -3.69 -8.04 -29.79
C VAL A 39 -3.98 -7.11 -30.97
N SER A 40 -4.82 -7.56 -31.91
CA SER A 40 -5.18 -6.73 -33.07
C SER A 40 -5.90 -5.46 -32.64
N GLU A 41 -5.73 -4.37 -33.38
CA GLU A 41 -6.36 -3.08 -33.07
C GLU A 41 -7.89 -3.21 -33.01
N LYS A 42 -8.48 -3.97 -33.90
CA LYS A 42 -9.93 -4.27 -33.92
C LYS A 42 -10.39 -4.95 -32.62
N THR A 43 -9.59 -5.88 -32.12
CA THR A 43 -9.87 -6.58 -30.84
C THR A 43 -9.71 -5.65 -29.66
N ARG A 44 -8.68 -4.80 -29.69
CA ARG A 44 -8.40 -3.82 -28.64
C ARG A 44 -9.54 -2.82 -28.49
N ILE A 45 -10.02 -2.24 -29.59
CA ILE A 45 -11.16 -1.32 -29.60
C ILE A 45 -12.39 -1.99 -29.01
N ARG A 46 -12.72 -3.22 -29.43
CA ARG A 46 -13.87 -3.98 -28.90
C ARG A 46 -13.82 -4.17 -27.39
N VAL A 47 -12.65 -4.50 -26.87
CA VAL A 47 -12.45 -4.71 -25.42
C VAL A 47 -12.58 -3.37 -24.65
N ILE A 48 -11.98 -2.29 -25.16
CA ILE A 48 -12.08 -0.96 -24.56
C ILE A 48 -13.53 -0.47 -24.54
N ASP A 49 -14.29 -0.66 -25.61
CA ASP A 49 -15.69 -0.28 -25.67
C ASP A 49 -16.57 -1.10 -24.73
N ALA A 50 -16.30 -2.40 -24.61
CA ALA A 50 -16.98 -3.25 -23.63
C ALA A 50 -16.69 -2.79 -22.20
N ALA A 51 -15.43 -2.50 -21.88
CA ALA A 51 -15.01 -2.00 -20.57
C ALA A 51 -15.69 -0.67 -20.21
N ARG A 52 -15.76 0.27 -21.16
CA ARG A 52 -16.46 1.56 -20.97
C ARG A 52 -17.96 1.39 -20.73
N ARG A 53 -18.62 0.55 -21.53
CA ARG A 53 -20.07 0.30 -21.40
C ARG A 53 -20.45 -0.33 -20.07
N LEU A 54 -19.59 -1.19 -19.54
CA LEU A 54 -19.80 -1.85 -18.27
C LEU A 54 -19.33 -1.02 -17.06
N GLY A 55 -18.67 0.13 -17.28
CA GLY A 55 -18.08 0.93 -16.20
C GLY A 55 -16.85 0.28 -15.59
N TYR A 56 -16.16 -0.62 -16.32
CA TYR A 56 -14.95 -1.27 -15.84
C TYR A 56 -13.79 -0.29 -15.75
N SER A 57 -13.29 -0.05 -14.57
CA SER A 57 -12.05 0.69 -14.32
C SER A 57 -10.89 -0.30 -14.11
N ALA A 58 -9.92 -0.29 -15.04
CA ALA A 58 -8.72 -1.12 -14.92
C ALA A 58 -7.92 -0.78 -13.63
N ALA A 59 -7.95 0.47 -13.20
CA ALA A 59 -7.29 0.92 -11.96
C ALA A 59 -8.01 0.35 -10.73
N GLU A 60 -9.35 0.38 -10.70
CA GLU A 60 -10.16 -0.19 -9.62
C GLU A 60 -10.06 -1.72 -9.58
N ALA A 61 -10.05 -2.37 -10.76
CA ALA A 61 -9.88 -3.81 -10.85
C ALA A 61 -8.48 -4.25 -10.43
N MET A 62 -7.43 -3.50 -10.77
CA MET A 62 -6.07 -3.73 -10.26
C MET A 62 -5.99 -3.51 -8.75
N ALA A 63 -6.63 -2.48 -8.24
CA ALA A 63 -6.71 -2.23 -6.79
C ALA A 63 -7.51 -3.33 -6.06
N SER A 64 -8.59 -3.84 -6.67
CA SER A 64 -9.36 -4.97 -6.16
C SER A 64 -8.60 -6.28 -6.24
N MET A 65 -7.88 -6.55 -7.34
CA MET A 65 -6.99 -7.72 -7.47
C MET A 65 -5.83 -7.66 -6.49
N ALA A 66 -5.22 -6.49 -6.29
CA ALA A 66 -4.21 -6.29 -5.25
C ALA A 66 -4.79 -6.58 -3.86
N ARG A 67 -6.03 -6.16 -3.57
CA ARG A 67 -6.71 -6.48 -2.31
C ARG A 67 -7.11 -7.95 -2.19
N LEU A 68 -7.44 -8.64 -3.29
CA LEU A 68 -7.80 -10.05 -3.31
C LEU A 68 -6.57 -10.97 -3.25
N SER A 69 -5.48 -10.65 -3.96
CA SER A 69 -4.22 -11.39 -3.84
C SER A 69 -3.61 -11.31 -2.44
N VAL A 70 -3.93 -10.24 -1.71
CA VAL A 70 -3.62 -10.07 -0.29
C VAL A 70 -4.50 -10.98 0.60
N ARG A 71 -5.75 -11.29 0.20
CA ARG A 71 -6.66 -12.17 0.97
C ARG A 71 -6.41 -13.66 0.75
N ASP A 72 -5.91 -14.07 -0.40
CA ASP A 72 -5.67 -15.49 -0.74
C ASP A 72 -4.34 -16.05 -0.26
N SER A 73 -3.39 -15.21 0.17
CA SER A 73 -2.20 -15.63 0.88
C SER A 73 -2.48 -15.85 2.37
N HIS A 74 -3.21 -16.92 2.67
CA HIS A 74 -3.23 -17.59 3.99
C HIS A 74 -3.29 -16.67 5.21
N GLY A 75 -4.43 -16.08 5.55
CA GLY A 75 -4.70 -15.67 6.95
C GLY A 75 -3.66 -14.80 7.67
N MET A 76 -2.57 -14.42 7.01
CA MET A 76 -1.58 -13.50 7.48
C MET A 76 -2.01 -12.10 7.05
N GLN A 77 -2.45 -11.29 8.01
CA GLN A 77 -2.59 -9.85 7.82
C GLN A 77 -1.31 -9.34 7.15
N ASP A 78 -1.45 -8.65 6.01
CA ASP A 78 -0.35 -7.89 5.39
C ASP A 78 0.14 -6.86 6.40
N PHE A 79 1.10 -7.27 7.21
CA PHE A 79 1.68 -6.40 8.22
C PHE A 79 2.59 -5.41 7.49
N ARG A 80 2.20 -4.14 7.47
CA ARG A 80 2.96 -3.07 6.84
C ARG A 80 3.55 -2.18 7.91
N VAL A 81 4.83 -1.91 7.81
CA VAL A 81 5.51 -0.99 8.72
C VAL A 81 5.94 0.25 7.94
N GLY A 82 5.52 1.41 8.41
CA GLY A 82 6.02 2.68 7.90
C GLY A 82 7.35 3.03 8.55
N ILE A 83 8.39 3.27 7.76
CA ILE A 83 9.68 3.75 8.26
C ILE A 83 9.80 5.23 7.91
N ILE A 84 9.89 6.08 8.92
CA ILE A 84 10.10 7.52 8.74
C ILE A 84 11.52 7.87 9.17
N GLY A 85 12.34 8.24 8.21
CA GLY A 85 13.66 8.82 8.49
C GLY A 85 13.53 10.32 8.78
N VAL A 86 13.89 10.76 9.98
CA VAL A 86 13.93 12.19 10.33
C VAL A 86 14.97 12.88 9.45
N ASP A 87 16.19 12.34 9.44
CA ASP A 87 17.26 12.70 8.51
C ASP A 87 18.15 11.46 8.31
N MET A 88 18.08 10.87 7.13
CA MET A 88 18.77 9.61 6.82
C MET A 88 20.23 9.80 6.33
N LYS A 89 20.81 10.98 6.49
CA LYS A 89 22.21 11.24 6.15
C LYS A 89 23.21 10.68 7.16
N GLY A 90 22.71 10.11 8.28
CA GLY A 90 23.53 9.50 9.31
C GLY A 90 24.20 8.20 8.89
N VAL A 91 25.41 7.94 9.39
CA VAL A 91 26.21 6.74 9.09
C VAL A 91 25.49 5.45 9.52
N PHE A 92 24.68 5.50 10.57
CA PHE A 92 23.99 4.35 11.16
C PHE A 92 22.63 4.05 10.51
N SER A 93 22.03 5.00 9.78
CA SER A 93 20.72 4.81 9.14
C SER A 93 20.66 3.59 8.22
N PRO A 94 21.65 3.29 7.36
CA PRO A 94 21.62 2.09 6.54
C PRO A 94 21.66 0.79 7.35
N THR A 95 22.43 0.75 8.44
CA THR A 95 22.55 -0.43 9.31
C THR A 95 21.22 -0.74 10.01
N ILE A 96 20.54 0.30 10.49
CA ILE A 96 19.22 0.16 11.14
C ILE A 96 18.20 -0.32 10.12
N LEU A 97 18.22 0.23 8.89
CA LEU A 97 17.32 -0.19 7.83
C LEU A 97 17.50 -1.66 7.44
N ILE A 98 18.75 -2.12 7.29
CA ILE A 98 19.06 -3.53 6.98
C ILE A 98 18.57 -4.45 8.11
N GLY A 99 18.80 -4.05 9.37
CA GLY A 99 18.30 -4.79 10.52
C GLY A 99 16.78 -4.89 10.56
N ALA A 100 16.10 -3.78 10.30
CA ALA A 100 14.64 -3.71 10.22
C ALA A 100 14.11 -4.57 9.07
N GLU A 101 14.70 -4.49 7.87
CA GLU A 101 14.32 -5.28 6.72
C GLU A 101 14.42 -6.79 6.99
N ASN A 102 15.52 -7.23 7.57
CA ASN A 102 15.70 -8.64 7.95
C ASN A 102 14.63 -9.11 8.95
N ALA A 103 14.27 -8.27 9.91
CA ALA A 103 13.23 -8.58 10.89
C ALA A 103 11.83 -8.63 10.25
N PHE A 104 11.56 -7.78 9.26
CA PHE A 104 10.29 -7.76 8.53
C PHE A 104 10.16 -8.95 7.59
N GLN A 105 11.23 -9.33 6.87
CA GLN A 105 11.25 -10.52 6.02
C GLN A 105 10.93 -11.79 6.84
N ALA A 106 11.50 -11.93 8.03
CA ALA A 106 11.23 -13.06 8.91
C ALA A 106 9.76 -13.17 9.34
N ARG A 107 8.98 -12.09 9.19
CA ARG A 107 7.56 -12.00 9.58
C ARG A 107 6.64 -11.77 8.39
N SER A 108 7.15 -11.85 7.16
CA SER A 108 6.41 -11.55 5.92
C SER A 108 5.75 -10.15 5.94
N ALA A 109 6.40 -9.19 6.62
CA ALA A 109 5.94 -7.82 6.68
C ALA A 109 6.54 -7.00 5.53
N ALA A 110 5.76 -6.06 4.99
CA ALA A 110 6.24 -5.10 4.01
C ALA A 110 6.66 -3.79 4.70
N ALA A 111 7.72 -3.15 4.20
CA ALA A 111 8.17 -1.84 4.67
C ALA A 111 7.88 -0.74 3.65
N LEU A 112 7.40 0.40 4.11
CA LEU A 112 7.28 1.63 3.35
C LEU A 112 8.24 2.66 3.94
N LEU A 113 9.12 3.22 3.12
CA LEU A 113 10.15 4.17 3.56
C LEU A 113 9.84 5.59 3.11
N PHE A 114 9.95 6.54 4.04
CA PHE A 114 9.88 7.97 3.77
C PHE A 114 11.01 8.72 4.49
N ASN A 115 11.71 9.61 3.79
CA ASN A 115 12.76 10.43 4.36
C ASN A 115 12.29 11.89 4.46
N ALA A 116 12.20 12.42 5.66
CA ALA A 116 11.79 13.80 5.92
C ALA A 116 12.93 14.82 5.72
N SER A 117 14.18 14.35 5.57
CA SER A 117 15.36 15.19 5.30
C SER A 117 15.54 16.36 6.30
N GLY A 118 15.16 16.17 7.57
CA GLY A 118 15.23 17.17 8.61
C GLY A 118 14.13 18.24 8.53
N ASN A 119 13.11 18.04 7.73
CA ASN A 119 11.99 18.98 7.58
C ASN A 119 10.75 18.48 8.32
N GLU A 120 10.26 19.27 9.27
CA GLU A 120 9.11 18.93 10.12
C GLU A 120 7.81 18.75 9.31
N ALA A 121 7.52 19.63 8.36
CA ALA A 121 6.32 19.51 7.54
C ALA A 121 6.33 18.24 6.68
N LEU A 122 7.50 17.86 6.13
CA LEU A 122 7.66 16.60 5.43
C LEU A 122 7.55 15.40 6.37
N PHE A 123 8.04 15.51 7.60
CA PHE A 123 7.92 14.46 8.60
C PHE A 123 6.45 14.13 8.89
N HIS A 124 5.63 15.13 9.21
CA HIS A 124 4.20 14.93 9.46
C HIS A 124 3.45 14.46 8.20
N SER A 125 3.73 15.05 7.04
CA SER A 125 3.15 14.59 5.77
C SER A 125 3.53 13.13 5.44
N GLY A 126 4.75 12.70 5.81
CA GLY A 126 5.18 11.32 5.69
C GLY A 126 4.34 10.37 6.55
N ILE A 127 4.10 10.72 7.81
CA ILE A 127 3.25 9.94 8.72
C ILE A 127 1.83 9.82 8.16
N GLU A 128 1.20 10.93 7.77
CA GLU A 128 -0.15 10.92 7.18
C GLU A 128 -0.23 10.00 5.95
N ARG A 129 0.74 10.08 5.06
CA ARG A 129 0.81 9.20 3.87
C ARG A 129 0.92 7.73 4.25
N MET A 130 1.73 7.39 5.26
CA MET A 130 1.87 6.02 5.74
C MET A 130 0.55 5.51 6.33
N LEU A 131 -0.13 6.31 7.13
CA LEU A 131 -1.43 5.97 7.70
C LEU A 131 -2.50 5.74 6.62
N VAL A 132 -2.53 6.58 5.58
CA VAL A 132 -3.43 6.40 4.42
C VAL A 132 -3.11 5.10 3.67
N GLN A 133 -1.83 4.68 3.61
CA GLN A 133 -1.42 3.41 3.03
C GLN A 133 -1.73 2.19 3.92
N GLY A 134 -2.30 2.41 5.10
CA GLY A 134 -2.74 1.35 6.00
C GLY A 134 -1.59 0.62 6.68
N VAL A 135 -0.56 1.34 7.11
CA VAL A 135 0.51 0.74 7.94
C VAL A 135 -0.04 0.32 9.30
N SER A 136 0.48 -0.77 9.84
CA SER A 136 0.12 -1.33 11.14
C SER A 136 0.97 -0.79 12.28
N GLY A 137 2.04 -0.06 11.97
CA GLY A 137 2.94 0.57 12.91
C GLY A 137 3.97 1.45 12.21
N LEU A 138 4.62 2.31 12.99
CA LEU A 138 5.64 3.24 12.51
C LEU A 138 6.99 2.98 13.21
N LEU A 139 8.06 3.04 12.44
CA LEU A 139 9.44 3.04 12.91
C LEU A 139 10.06 4.39 12.58
N ILE A 140 10.40 5.16 13.60
CA ILE A 140 11.06 6.46 13.45
C ILE A 140 12.56 6.27 13.59
N ILE A 141 13.32 6.71 12.58
CA ILE A 141 14.79 6.61 12.57
C ILE A 141 15.38 8.01 12.52
N SER A 142 16.32 8.31 13.41
CA SER A 142 17.09 9.54 13.41
C SER A 142 18.56 9.29 13.07
N ARG A 143 19.31 10.36 12.81
CA ARG A 143 20.76 10.30 12.53
C ARG A 143 21.64 10.34 13.77
N CYS A 144 21.09 10.73 14.91
CA CYS A 144 21.80 10.95 16.16
C CYS A 144 20.98 10.44 17.34
N THR A 145 21.62 10.35 18.50
CA THR A 145 21.01 9.89 19.75
C THR A 145 20.21 10.97 20.48
N ASP A 146 20.17 12.19 19.95
CA ASP A 146 19.34 13.24 20.53
C ASP A 146 17.85 12.91 20.31
N PRO A 147 16.98 13.27 21.26
CA PRO A 147 15.55 13.04 21.10
C PRO A 147 15.01 13.61 19.80
N VAL A 148 14.12 12.86 19.14
CA VAL A 148 13.45 13.32 17.92
C VAL A 148 12.74 14.64 18.20
N PRO A 149 13.01 15.71 17.42
CA PRO A 149 12.52 17.04 17.73
C PRO A 149 11.01 17.21 17.48
N TYR A 150 10.39 16.26 16.78
CA TYR A 150 9.01 16.34 16.33
C TYR A 150 8.10 15.44 17.18
N TYR A 151 6.92 15.94 17.51
CA TYR A 151 5.90 15.15 18.17
C TYR A 151 5.19 14.24 17.15
N VAL A 152 4.89 13.01 17.58
CA VAL A 152 4.17 12.03 16.75
C VAL A 152 2.85 11.70 17.41
N ASP A 153 1.75 12.18 16.83
CA ASP A 153 0.40 11.71 17.14
C ASP A 153 0.01 10.65 16.12
N SER A 154 -0.21 9.41 16.56
CA SER A 154 -0.43 8.29 15.66
C SER A 154 -1.45 7.30 16.25
N PRO A 155 -2.46 6.88 15.44
CA PRO A 155 -3.41 5.84 15.85
C PRO A 155 -2.81 4.42 15.83
N VAL A 156 -1.56 4.26 15.34
CA VAL A 156 -0.83 3.00 15.31
C VAL A 156 0.40 3.06 16.20
N PRO A 157 0.90 1.93 16.71
CA PRO A 157 2.11 1.89 17.52
C PRO A 157 3.31 2.55 16.84
N VAL A 158 4.09 3.31 17.60
CA VAL A 158 5.30 3.99 17.16
C VAL A 158 6.49 3.46 17.94
N VAL A 159 7.58 3.17 17.24
CA VAL A 159 8.87 2.77 17.84
C VAL A 159 9.94 3.72 17.34
N TYR A 160 10.76 4.20 18.24
CA TYR A 160 11.91 5.05 17.91
C TYR A 160 13.18 4.22 17.92
N ALA A 161 13.97 4.29 16.87
CA ALA A 161 15.25 3.58 16.77
C ALA A 161 16.41 4.58 16.66
N TYR A 162 17.44 4.37 17.49
CA TYR A 162 18.67 5.14 17.61
C TYR A 162 18.51 6.51 18.30
N ALA A 163 17.38 7.17 18.19
CA ALA A 163 17.07 8.37 18.96
C ALA A 163 15.78 8.14 19.76
N PRO A 164 15.74 8.47 21.04
CA PRO A 164 14.53 8.34 21.83
C PRO A 164 13.47 9.36 21.39
N SER A 165 12.21 9.08 21.72
CA SER A 165 11.16 10.08 21.73
C SER A 165 11.43 11.13 22.82
N ARG A 166 10.78 12.28 22.71
CA ARG A 166 10.70 13.26 23.82
C ARG A 166 9.73 12.82 24.90
N ASP A 167 8.81 11.94 24.58
CA ASP A 167 7.89 11.35 25.52
C ASP A 167 8.50 10.08 26.13
N ALA A 168 8.56 10.02 27.44
CA ALA A 168 9.14 8.90 28.16
C ALA A 168 8.29 7.62 28.09
N ASP A 169 7.02 7.75 27.75
CA ASP A 169 6.08 6.64 27.60
C ASP A 169 6.17 5.98 26.21
N ASP A 170 6.87 6.60 25.25
CA ASP A 170 7.08 6.05 23.92
C ASP A 170 8.16 4.94 23.92
N CYS A 171 7.92 3.92 23.08
CA CYS A 171 8.87 2.82 22.91
C CYS A 171 10.09 3.28 22.11
N SER A 172 11.25 3.29 22.76
CA SER A 172 12.54 3.67 22.17
C SER A 172 13.57 2.55 22.30
N VAL A 173 14.34 2.33 21.22
CA VAL A 173 15.45 1.37 21.16
C VAL A 173 16.72 2.14 20.79
N ALA A 174 17.70 2.16 21.71
CA ALA A 174 18.99 2.82 21.52
C ALA A 174 20.12 1.84 21.20
#